data_8e10b41053361bc909ea2350b4324446
#
_entry.id   8e10b41053361bc909ea2350b4324446
#
_cell.length_a   1.000
_cell.length_b   1.000
_cell.length_c   1.000
_cell.angle_alpha   90.00
_cell.angle_beta   90.00
_cell.angle_gamma   90.00
#
_symmetry.space_group_name_H-M   'P 1'
#
loop_
_entity.id
_entity.type
_entity.pdbx_description
1 polymer ?
#
loop_
_entity_poly.entity_id
_entity_poly.type
_entity_poly.pdbx_seq_one_letter_code
_entity_poly.pdbx_strand_id
1 'polypeptide(L)'
;MTARATLVLANHRPETISAAQRLMARYDTLILEEPPDSLFMPMLTERMAIDTYLETQDVEYPEFSRRMAIVLRELHRAGTRLYQIEPFIGHLLAIHERFAEGDGPSDLPTGTALHRVYLAEREATAALIDFYNVSTRGTFAGTLEAIKQFARSDAKRFALRDQMRAAAMVDVIKACGHTYIEAGPIHFPLWHELKRRLPSGYQLGVHFLMADAVRSMGYNDHLYGPGDILTLHYRFHPGKRFQEEDLLAARALIYNKLITKEEMINADEPYPHTRDELEVGTITALLSLTDCGRLYPPICRASTSTAREMVQHYLRLKTVPQ
;
A
#
# COMPACT_ATOMS: atom_id res chain seq x y z
N MET A 1 -11.04 -24.62 -20.48
CA MET A 1 -10.70 -23.17 -20.29
C MET A 1 -9.45 -23.11 -19.44
N THR A 2 -8.42 -22.43 -19.91
CA THR A 2 -7.18 -22.23 -19.13
C THR A 2 -7.51 -21.33 -17.96
N ALA A 3 -7.25 -21.78 -16.73
CA ALA A 3 -7.46 -20.96 -15.53
C ALA A 3 -6.63 -19.66 -15.62
N ARG A 4 -7.22 -18.54 -15.30
CA ARG A 4 -6.61 -17.22 -15.43
C ARG A 4 -6.80 -16.45 -14.13
N ALA A 5 -5.70 -15.88 -13.62
CA ALA A 5 -5.75 -14.94 -12.50
C ALA A 5 -5.11 -13.61 -12.88
N THR A 6 -5.57 -12.52 -12.28
CA THR A 6 -4.98 -11.19 -12.46
C THR A 6 -4.76 -10.56 -11.10
N LEU A 7 -3.50 -10.22 -10.81
CA LEU A 7 -3.15 -9.35 -9.70
C LEU A 7 -3.49 -7.92 -10.09
N VAL A 8 -4.42 -7.31 -9.38
CA VAL A 8 -4.88 -5.95 -9.62
C VAL A 8 -4.34 -5.04 -8.52
N LEU A 9 -3.52 -4.09 -8.94
CA LEU A 9 -2.82 -3.16 -8.06
C LEU A 9 -3.57 -1.84 -8.02
N ALA A 10 -4.04 -1.46 -6.83
CA ALA A 10 -4.81 -0.24 -6.61
C ALA A 10 -4.60 0.33 -5.21
N ASN A 11 -4.61 1.66 -5.11
CA ASN A 11 -4.75 2.33 -3.82
C ASN A 11 -6.21 2.28 -3.35
N HIS A 12 -6.42 2.23 -2.05
CA HIS A 12 -7.75 2.29 -1.43
C HIS A 12 -8.24 3.74 -1.39
N ARG A 13 -8.80 4.21 -2.53
CA ARG A 13 -9.32 5.58 -2.69
C ARG A 13 -10.71 5.56 -3.33
N PRO A 14 -11.64 6.45 -2.92
CA PRO A 14 -13.02 6.47 -3.45
C PRO A 14 -13.10 6.55 -4.97
N GLU A 15 -12.17 7.24 -5.61
CA GLU A 15 -12.08 7.40 -7.06
C GLU A 15 -11.78 6.11 -7.82
N THR A 16 -11.21 5.11 -7.15
CA THR A 16 -10.88 3.80 -7.77
C THR A 16 -12.08 2.87 -7.88
N ILE A 17 -13.15 3.10 -7.11
CA ILE A 17 -14.31 2.21 -6.97
C ILE A 17 -14.98 1.90 -8.30
N SER A 18 -15.25 2.91 -9.12
CA SER A 18 -15.94 2.69 -10.41
C SER A 18 -15.10 1.84 -11.37
N ALA A 19 -13.78 2.01 -11.37
CA ALA A 19 -12.88 1.21 -12.17
C ALA A 19 -12.78 -0.23 -11.62
N ALA A 20 -12.67 -0.36 -10.29
CA ALA A 20 -12.65 -1.65 -9.59
C ALA A 20 -13.93 -2.45 -9.86
N GLN A 21 -15.10 -1.87 -9.68
CA GLN A 21 -16.40 -2.52 -9.93
C GLN A 21 -16.52 -3.05 -11.37
N ARG A 22 -16.19 -2.22 -12.36
CA ARG A 22 -16.22 -2.64 -13.79
C ARG A 22 -15.26 -3.80 -14.08
N LEU A 23 -14.11 -3.80 -13.41
CA LEU A 23 -13.12 -4.85 -13.61
C LEU A 23 -13.50 -6.12 -12.86
N MET A 24 -13.88 -6.02 -11.58
CA MET A 24 -14.32 -7.14 -10.72
C MET A 24 -15.48 -7.91 -11.32
N ALA A 25 -16.44 -7.23 -11.95
CA ALA A 25 -17.60 -7.85 -12.62
C ALA A 25 -17.24 -8.80 -13.79
N ARG A 26 -15.98 -8.84 -14.21
CA ARG A 26 -15.47 -9.76 -15.25
C ARG A 26 -14.91 -11.07 -14.69
N TYR A 27 -14.90 -11.23 -13.38
CA TYR A 27 -14.28 -12.36 -12.69
C TYR A 27 -15.29 -13.17 -11.90
N ASP A 28 -15.10 -14.48 -11.88
CA ASP A 28 -15.96 -15.41 -11.15
C ASP A 28 -15.60 -15.45 -9.66
N THR A 29 -14.38 -15.05 -9.34
CA THR A 29 -13.81 -15.13 -7.99
C THR A 29 -12.98 -13.89 -7.70
N LEU A 30 -13.17 -13.30 -6.53
CA LEU A 30 -12.34 -12.21 -6.00
C LEU A 30 -11.61 -12.67 -4.74
N ILE A 31 -10.31 -12.37 -4.65
CA ILE A 31 -9.49 -12.55 -3.46
C ILE A 31 -9.11 -11.15 -2.97
N LEU A 32 -9.65 -10.77 -1.82
CA LEU A 32 -9.49 -9.47 -1.19
C LEU A 32 -8.23 -9.44 -0.32
N GLU A 33 -7.66 -8.24 -0.15
CA GLU A 33 -6.49 -7.98 0.69
C GLU A 33 -6.89 -7.73 2.16
N GLU A 34 -7.72 -8.60 2.71
CA GLU A 34 -8.24 -8.51 4.06
C GLU A 34 -8.10 -9.85 4.78
N PRO A 35 -7.87 -9.85 6.11
CA PRO A 35 -7.93 -11.06 6.90
C PRO A 35 -9.38 -11.59 6.96
N PRO A 36 -9.58 -12.90 7.14
CA PRO A 36 -10.93 -13.48 7.30
C PRO A 36 -11.66 -12.86 8.48
N ASP A 37 -12.90 -12.40 8.22
CA ASP A 37 -13.78 -11.80 9.22
C ASP A 37 -15.13 -12.53 9.25
N SER A 38 -15.57 -12.92 10.43
CA SER A 38 -16.84 -13.62 10.67
C SER A 38 -18.07 -12.77 10.32
N LEU A 39 -17.96 -11.43 10.35
CA LEU A 39 -19.03 -10.50 10.05
C LEU A 39 -19.14 -10.17 8.56
N PHE A 40 -18.15 -10.54 7.75
CA PHE A 40 -18.15 -10.29 6.31
C PHE A 40 -19.32 -10.97 5.58
N MET A 41 -19.56 -12.27 5.83
CA MET A 41 -20.70 -12.98 5.23
C MET A 41 -22.08 -12.45 5.70
N PRO A 42 -22.32 -12.15 6.97
CA PRO A 42 -23.51 -11.43 7.43
C PRO A 42 -23.72 -10.09 6.70
N MET A 43 -22.67 -9.30 6.47
CA MET A 43 -22.73 -8.06 5.71
C MET A 43 -23.09 -8.31 4.25
N LEU A 44 -22.45 -9.26 3.57
CA LEU A 44 -22.71 -9.60 2.16
C LEU A 44 -24.14 -10.09 1.93
N THR A 45 -24.68 -10.87 2.87
CA THR A 45 -26.04 -11.44 2.79
C THR A 45 -27.12 -10.54 3.39
N GLU A 46 -26.82 -9.27 3.68
CA GLU A 46 -27.74 -8.26 4.23
C GLU A 46 -28.33 -8.59 5.61
N ARG A 47 -27.75 -9.59 6.30
CA ARG A 47 -28.10 -9.88 7.71
C ARG A 47 -27.49 -8.86 8.67
N MET A 48 -26.56 -8.04 8.17
CA MET A 48 -25.92 -6.92 8.88
C MET A 48 -25.88 -5.70 7.96
N ALA A 49 -26.16 -4.52 8.49
CA ALA A 49 -25.99 -3.28 7.75
C ALA A 49 -24.50 -3.00 7.48
N ILE A 50 -24.19 -2.34 6.36
CA ILE A 50 -22.79 -1.99 6.01
C ILE A 50 -22.19 -1.09 7.09
N ASP A 51 -22.94 -0.09 7.58
CA ASP A 51 -22.45 0.84 8.59
C ASP A 51 -22.11 0.12 9.89
N THR A 52 -22.96 -0.78 10.34
CA THR A 52 -22.71 -1.62 11.53
C THR A 52 -21.48 -2.52 11.34
N TYR A 53 -21.26 -3.04 10.12
CA TYR A 53 -20.04 -3.79 9.81
C TYR A 53 -18.80 -2.88 9.89
N LEU A 54 -18.84 -1.71 9.27
CA LEU A 54 -17.70 -0.78 9.25
C LEU A 54 -17.36 -0.22 10.64
N GLU A 55 -18.35 -0.07 11.55
CA GLU A 55 -18.11 0.32 12.95
C GLU A 55 -17.26 -0.70 13.73
N THR A 56 -17.21 -1.96 13.26
CA THR A 56 -16.37 -3.02 13.87
C THR A 56 -14.98 -3.09 13.26
N GLN A 57 -14.71 -2.33 12.19
CA GLN A 57 -13.46 -2.33 11.46
C GLN A 57 -12.63 -1.08 11.78
N ASP A 58 -11.32 -1.23 11.84
CA ASP A 58 -10.39 -0.10 11.86
C ASP A 58 -10.13 0.36 10.42
N VAL A 59 -10.99 1.23 9.89
CA VAL A 59 -10.95 1.69 8.49
C VAL A 59 -10.21 3.02 8.36
N GLU A 60 -9.13 3.05 7.61
CA GLU A 60 -8.37 4.28 7.31
C GLU A 60 -9.14 5.22 6.38
N TYR A 61 -9.90 4.65 5.42
CA TYR A 61 -10.67 5.38 4.40
C TYR A 61 -12.14 4.98 4.46
N PRO A 62 -12.96 5.64 5.30
CA PRO A 62 -14.34 5.23 5.56
C PRO A 62 -15.24 5.25 4.32
N GLU A 63 -15.12 6.27 3.47
CA GLU A 63 -15.94 6.40 2.27
C GLU A 63 -15.57 5.35 1.21
N PHE A 64 -14.26 5.11 1.01
CA PHE A 64 -13.79 4.00 0.18
C PHE A 64 -14.36 2.67 0.68
N SER A 65 -14.21 2.37 1.97
CA SER A 65 -14.67 1.11 2.57
C SER A 65 -16.17 0.93 2.44
N ARG A 66 -16.96 1.99 2.66
CA ARG A 66 -18.42 1.99 2.48
C ARG A 66 -18.80 1.66 1.03
N ARG A 67 -18.24 2.38 0.06
CA ARG A 67 -18.54 2.15 -1.37
C ARG A 67 -18.08 0.77 -1.82
N MET A 68 -16.92 0.31 -1.37
CA MET A 68 -16.44 -1.03 -1.70
C MET A 68 -17.36 -2.11 -1.12
N ALA A 69 -17.81 -1.98 0.12
CA ALA A 69 -18.77 -2.92 0.73
C ALA A 69 -20.07 -3.02 -0.07
N ILE A 70 -20.58 -1.91 -0.61
CA ILE A 70 -21.76 -1.91 -1.51
C ILE A 70 -21.46 -2.72 -2.77
N VAL A 71 -20.32 -2.46 -3.43
CA VAL A 71 -19.91 -3.18 -4.66
C VAL A 71 -19.74 -4.68 -4.40
N LEU A 72 -19.08 -5.06 -3.30
CA LEU A 72 -18.86 -6.46 -2.93
C LEU A 72 -20.19 -7.19 -2.66
N ARG A 73 -21.16 -6.53 -2.01
CA ARG A 73 -22.52 -7.05 -1.78
C ARG A 73 -23.25 -7.30 -3.11
N GLU A 74 -23.17 -6.35 -4.04
CA GLU A 74 -23.78 -6.49 -5.38
C GLU A 74 -23.17 -7.64 -6.17
N LEU A 75 -21.83 -7.76 -6.17
CA LEU A 75 -21.12 -8.86 -6.83
C LEU A 75 -21.43 -10.21 -6.20
N HIS A 76 -21.50 -10.30 -4.87
CA HIS A 76 -21.91 -11.51 -4.16
C HIS A 76 -23.33 -11.93 -4.56
N ARG A 77 -24.28 -10.99 -4.61
CA ARG A 77 -25.65 -11.23 -5.05
C ARG A 77 -25.73 -11.70 -6.52
N ALA A 78 -24.81 -11.23 -7.36
CA ALA A 78 -24.66 -11.68 -8.75
C ALA A 78 -23.98 -13.07 -8.88
N GLY A 79 -23.55 -13.69 -7.77
CA GLY A 79 -22.97 -15.02 -7.75
C GLY A 79 -21.43 -15.05 -7.78
N THR A 80 -20.76 -13.92 -7.68
CA THR A 80 -19.28 -13.86 -7.55
C THR A 80 -18.85 -14.43 -6.21
N ARG A 81 -17.83 -15.30 -6.22
CA ARG A 81 -17.23 -15.85 -5.01
C ARG A 81 -16.22 -14.89 -4.43
N LEU A 82 -16.32 -14.58 -3.14
CA LEU A 82 -15.47 -13.64 -2.44
C LEU A 82 -14.67 -14.37 -1.35
N TYR A 83 -13.36 -14.14 -1.34
CA TYR A 83 -12.43 -14.69 -0.35
C TYR A 83 -11.63 -13.57 0.27
N GLN A 84 -11.54 -13.52 1.59
CA GLN A 84 -10.62 -12.68 2.34
C GLN A 84 -9.37 -13.51 2.62
N ILE A 85 -8.21 -13.14 2.04
CA ILE A 85 -6.95 -13.89 2.21
C ILE A 85 -5.81 -12.92 2.49
N GLU A 86 -5.56 -12.68 3.77
CA GLU A 86 -4.44 -11.88 4.27
C GLU A 86 -3.90 -12.47 5.58
N PRO A 87 -3.15 -13.57 5.50
CA PRO A 87 -2.72 -14.32 6.68
C PRO A 87 -1.73 -13.55 7.56
N PHE A 88 -0.94 -12.62 7.01
CA PHE A 88 -0.02 -11.80 7.81
C PHE A 88 -0.79 -10.93 8.81
N ILE A 89 -1.79 -10.20 8.32
CA ILE A 89 -2.64 -9.35 9.18
C ILE A 89 -3.46 -10.22 10.14
N GLY A 90 -3.97 -11.37 9.68
CA GLY A 90 -4.66 -12.31 10.58
C GLY A 90 -3.79 -12.77 11.76
N HIS A 91 -2.52 -13.08 11.51
CA HIS A 91 -1.58 -13.40 12.59
C HIS A 91 -1.25 -12.18 13.47
N LEU A 92 -1.16 -10.99 12.91
CA LEU A 92 -0.92 -9.77 13.68
C LEU A 92 -2.08 -9.48 14.63
N LEU A 93 -3.31 -9.61 14.17
CA LEU A 93 -4.51 -9.48 15.02
C LEU A 93 -4.50 -10.52 16.17
N ALA A 94 -4.21 -11.79 15.86
CA ALA A 94 -4.11 -12.83 16.87
C ALA A 94 -2.98 -12.57 17.91
N ILE A 95 -1.87 -11.92 17.50
CA ILE A 95 -0.81 -11.49 18.41
C ILE A 95 -1.35 -10.40 19.36
N HIS A 96 -2.06 -9.40 18.80
CA HIS A 96 -2.63 -8.32 19.62
C HIS A 96 -3.65 -8.84 20.63
N GLU A 97 -4.53 -9.77 20.23
CA GLU A 97 -5.50 -10.43 21.11
C GLU A 97 -4.80 -11.15 22.27
N ARG A 98 -3.80 -11.99 21.96
CA ARG A 98 -3.01 -12.70 22.97
C ARG A 98 -2.32 -11.76 23.95
N PHE A 99 -1.74 -10.66 23.45
CA PHE A 99 -1.07 -9.67 24.30
C PHE A 99 -2.08 -8.91 25.17
N ALA A 100 -3.29 -8.65 24.67
CA ALA A 100 -4.38 -8.07 25.47
C ALA A 100 -4.87 -9.05 26.57
N GLU A 101 -4.75 -10.37 26.37
CA GLU A 101 -5.07 -11.41 27.33
C GLU A 101 -3.95 -11.66 28.37
N GLY A 102 -2.78 -11.03 28.18
CA GLY A 102 -1.68 -11.06 29.14
C GLY A 102 -0.46 -11.88 28.70
N ASP A 103 -0.48 -12.49 27.50
CA ASP A 103 0.71 -13.09 26.91
C ASP A 103 1.78 -12.02 26.63
N GLY A 104 3.04 -12.46 26.53
CA GLY A 104 4.14 -11.61 26.12
C GLY A 104 4.90 -12.20 24.91
N PRO A 105 5.92 -11.49 24.42
CA PRO A 105 6.73 -11.94 23.28
C PRO A 105 7.38 -13.32 23.48
N SER A 106 7.71 -13.69 24.72
CA SER A 106 8.30 -14.99 25.10
C SER A 106 7.32 -16.16 24.97
N ASP A 107 6.00 -15.88 24.96
CA ASP A 107 4.96 -16.89 24.89
C ASP A 107 4.59 -17.25 23.45
N LEU A 108 5.17 -16.54 22.48
CA LEU A 108 5.03 -16.87 21.06
C LEU A 108 5.95 -18.02 20.68
N PRO A 109 5.43 -19.19 20.23
CA PRO A 109 6.26 -20.34 19.92
C PRO A 109 7.25 -20.04 18.80
N THR A 110 8.54 -20.20 19.09
CA THR A 110 9.63 -19.93 18.14
C THR A 110 9.49 -20.74 16.85
N GLY A 111 9.78 -20.11 15.70
CA GLY A 111 9.73 -20.76 14.38
C GLY A 111 8.35 -20.85 13.75
N THR A 112 7.28 -20.52 14.49
CA THR A 112 5.91 -20.48 13.94
C THR A 112 5.69 -19.28 13.01
N ALA A 113 4.61 -19.29 12.23
CA ALA A 113 4.20 -18.15 11.42
C ALA A 113 3.93 -16.91 12.31
N LEU A 114 3.26 -17.11 13.44
CA LEU A 114 2.95 -16.08 14.43
C LEU A 114 4.24 -15.38 14.93
N HIS A 115 5.24 -16.16 15.34
CA HIS A 115 6.52 -15.60 15.80
C HIS A 115 7.26 -14.83 14.70
N ARG A 116 7.25 -15.33 13.44
CA ARG A 116 7.88 -14.64 12.31
C ARG A 116 7.18 -13.30 12.01
N VAL A 117 5.85 -13.27 12.05
CA VAL A 117 5.06 -12.03 11.88
C VAL A 117 5.41 -11.03 12.98
N TYR A 118 5.41 -11.48 14.24
CA TYR A 118 5.81 -10.64 15.38
C TYR A 118 7.20 -10.00 15.18
N LEU A 119 8.21 -10.81 14.79
CA LEU A 119 9.57 -10.28 14.60
C LEU A 119 9.64 -9.27 13.46
N ALA A 120 8.98 -9.54 12.32
CA ALA A 120 8.97 -8.65 11.17
C ALA A 120 8.27 -7.33 11.49
N GLU A 121 7.12 -7.39 12.15
CA GLU A 121 6.36 -6.20 12.55
C GLU A 121 7.12 -5.38 13.58
N ARG A 122 7.71 -6.02 14.60
CA ARG A 122 8.52 -5.34 15.61
C ARG A 122 9.74 -4.63 15.00
N GLU A 123 10.42 -5.25 14.03
CA GLU A 123 11.59 -4.65 13.35
C GLU A 123 11.15 -3.41 12.54
N ALA A 124 10.08 -3.52 11.77
CA ALA A 124 9.58 -2.42 10.94
C ALA A 124 9.03 -1.27 11.80
N THR A 125 8.24 -1.59 12.83
CA THR A 125 7.67 -0.58 13.75
C THR A 125 8.76 0.12 14.56
N ALA A 126 9.77 -0.60 15.05
CA ALA A 126 10.91 0.01 15.74
C ALA A 126 11.66 0.98 14.84
N ALA A 127 11.91 0.61 13.58
CA ALA A 127 12.57 1.49 12.60
C ALA A 127 11.71 2.72 12.25
N LEU A 128 10.37 2.58 12.19
CA LEU A 128 9.44 3.68 11.98
C LEU A 128 9.45 4.66 13.16
N ILE A 129 9.42 4.16 14.39
CA ILE A 129 9.49 4.98 15.60
C ILE A 129 10.82 5.73 15.66
N ASP A 130 11.94 5.07 15.35
CA ASP A 130 13.25 5.71 15.28
C ASP A 130 13.28 6.82 14.23
N PHE A 131 12.73 6.55 13.03
CA PHE A 131 12.58 7.57 11.99
C PHE A 131 11.79 8.80 12.49
N TYR A 132 10.65 8.62 13.18
CA TYR A 132 9.89 9.74 13.73
C TYR A 132 10.69 10.51 14.80
N ASN A 133 11.39 9.83 15.68
CA ASN A 133 12.21 10.46 16.70
C ASN A 133 13.35 11.28 16.09
N VAL A 134 14.06 10.71 15.11
CA VAL A 134 15.17 11.39 14.42
C VAL A 134 14.66 12.54 13.56
N SER A 135 13.52 12.40 12.87
CA SER A 135 12.93 13.43 12.01
C SER A 135 12.54 14.71 12.77
N THR A 136 12.23 14.60 14.07
CA THR A 136 11.82 15.75 14.89
C THR A 136 12.99 16.47 15.57
N ARG A 137 14.11 15.80 15.80
CA ARG A 137 15.21 16.29 16.64
C ARG A 137 16.59 16.16 16.00
N GLY A 138 16.70 15.37 14.95
CA GLY A 138 17.95 15.04 14.30
C GLY A 138 18.37 15.99 13.18
N THR A 139 19.49 15.66 12.57
CA THR A 139 19.98 16.31 11.35
C THR A 139 19.30 15.72 10.12
N PHE A 140 19.32 16.45 9.00
CA PHE A 140 18.84 15.91 7.72
C PHE A 140 19.54 14.59 7.34
N ALA A 141 20.86 14.50 7.53
CA ALA A 141 21.62 13.28 7.26
C ALA A 141 21.16 12.10 8.15
N GLY A 142 20.93 12.35 9.45
CA GLY A 142 20.39 11.33 10.36
C GLY A 142 18.98 10.88 9.97
N THR A 143 18.12 11.82 9.57
CA THR A 143 16.77 11.51 9.10
C THR A 143 16.80 10.69 7.81
N LEU A 144 17.77 10.98 6.93
CA LEU A 144 17.96 10.21 5.69
C LEU A 144 18.35 8.76 5.96
N GLU A 145 19.26 8.50 6.90
CA GLU A 145 19.61 7.14 7.29
C GLU A 145 18.43 6.42 7.96
N ALA A 146 17.70 7.11 8.82
CA ALA A 146 16.54 6.52 9.52
C ALA A 146 15.42 6.11 8.55
N ILE A 147 15.07 6.94 7.54
CA ILE A 147 14.06 6.55 6.54
C ILE A 147 14.53 5.40 5.65
N LYS A 148 15.82 5.34 5.29
CA LYS A 148 16.39 4.20 4.56
C LYS A 148 16.32 2.92 5.40
N GLN A 149 16.62 3.00 6.69
CA GLN A 149 16.52 1.85 7.58
C GLN A 149 15.06 1.38 7.72
N PHE A 150 14.12 2.30 7.88
CA PHE A 150 12.69 1.96 7.87
C PHE A 150 12.30 1.26 6.56
N ALA A 151 12.63 1.82 5.40
CA ALA A 151 12.32 1.22 4.11
C ALA A 151 12.93 -0.19 3.92
N ARG A 152 14.13 -0.46 4.47
CA ARG A 152 14.74 -1.81 4.46
C ARG A 152 13.98 -2.80 5.34
N SER A 153 13.57 -2.37 6.53
CA SER A 153 12.81 -3.22 7.45
C SER A 153 11.42 -3.49 6.91
N ASP A 154 10.79 -2.47 6.32
CA ASP A 154 9.48 -2.57 5.68
C ASP A 154 9.50 -3.48 4.44
N ALA A 155 10.56 -3.42 3.62
CA ALA A 155 10.76 -4.33 2.50
C ALA A 155 10.84 -5.80 2.94
N LYS A 156 11.45 -6.10 4.10
CA LYS A 156 11.47 -7.46 4.68
C LYS A 156 10.08 -7.88 5.17
N ARG A 157 9.34 -6.97 5.81
CA ARG A 157 7.97 -7.19 6.27
C ARG A 157 7.06 -7.50 5.08
N PHE A 158 7.07 -6.70 4.02
CA PHE A 158 6.34 -6.97 2.79
C PHE A 158 6.77 -8.27 2.10
N ALA A 159 8.05 -8.62 2.15
CA ALA A 159 8.52 -9.91 1.62
C ALA A 159 7.85 -11.10 2.31
N LEU A 160 7.77 -11.08 3.65
CA LEU A 160 7.10 -12.13 4.41
C LEU A 160 5.60 -12.14 4.14
N ARG A 161 4.95 -10.97 4.11
CA ARG A 161 3.52 -10.80 3.82
C ARG A 161 3.15 -11.37 2.45
N ASP A 162 3.87 -11.00 1.38
CA ASP A 162 3.66 -11.51 0.03
C ASP A 162 3.85 -13.03 -0.06
N GLN A 163 4.88 -13.58 0.62
CA GLN A 163 5.13 -15.03 0.66
C GLN A 163 4.00 -15.79 1.32
N MET A 164 3.50 -15.30 2.46
CA MET A 164 2.40 -15.92 3.21
C MET A 164 1.10 -15.84 2.41
N ARG A 165 0.81 -14.68 1.85
CA ARG A 165 -0.38 -14.44 1.05
C ARG A 165 -0.39 -15.29 -0.22
N ALA A 166 0.72 -15.34 -0.96
CA ALA A 166 0.85 -16.20 -2.14
C ALA A 166 0.64 -17.69 -1.79
N ALA A 167 1.22 -18.17 -0.69
CA ALA A 167 1.05 -19.56 -0.26
C ALA A 167 -0.41 -19.90 0.06
N ALA A 168 -1.14 -18.99 0.73
CA ALA A 168 -2.55 -19.17 1.09
C ALA A 168 -3.51 -19.12 -0.13
N MET A 169 -3.15 -18.35 -1.17
CA MET A 169 -4.03 -18.17 -2.34
C MET A 169 -3.93 -19.27 -3.39
N VAL A 170 -2.81 -20.00 -3.47
CA VAL A 170 -2.52 -20.91 -4.60
C VAL A 170 -3.61 -21.95 -4.83
N ASP A 171 -4.12 -22.56 -3.78
CA ASP A 171 -5.13 -23.63 -3.93
C ASP A 171 -6.50 -23.05 -4.31
N VAL A 172 -6.86 -21.88 -3.80
CA VAL A 172 -8.07 -21.15 -4.22
C VAL A 172 -7.97 -20.79 -5.70
N ILE A 173 -6.85 -20.22 -6.15
CA ILE A 173 -6.61 -19.83 -7.54
C ILE A 173 -6.70 -21.06 -8.48
N LYS A 174 -6.13 -22.21 -8.08
CA LYS A 174 -6.21 -23.45 -8.89
C LYS A 174 -7.62 -24.02 -8.97
N ALA A 175 -8.39 -23.93 -7.89
CA ALA A 175 -9.75 -24.48 -7.82
C ALA A 175 -10.80 -23.58 -8.51
N CYS A 176 -10.45 -22.30 -8.73
CA CYS A 176 -11.36 -21.31 -9.29
C CYS A 176 -11.06 -21.04 -10.78
N GLY A 177 -12.05 -20.46 -11.49
CA GLY A 177 -11.89 -20.00 -12.87
C GLY A 177 -11.16 -18.66 -12.98
N HIS A 178 -11.84 -17.65 -13.52
CA HIS A 178 -11.33 -16.28 -13.60
C HIS A 178 -11.22 -15.66 -12.20
N THR A 179 -10.00 -15.38 -11.76
CA THR A 179 -9.73 -14.89 -10.42
C THR A 179 -9.12 -13.47 -10.45
N TYR A 180 -9.77 -12.53 -9.79
CA TYR A 180 -9.27 -11.21 -9.45
C TYR A 180 -8.55 -11.29 -8.10
N ILE A 181 -7.34 -10.76 -8.01
CA ILE A 181 -6.55 -10.71 -6.77
C ILE A 181 -6.29 -9.25 -6.48
N GLU A 182 -6.89 -8.73 -5.41
CA GLU A 182 -6.66 -7.37 -4.95
C GLU A 182 -5.31 -7.24 -4.25
N ALA A 183 -4.59 -6.14 -4.51
CA ALA A 183 -3.40 -5.77 -3.74
C ALA A 183 -3.08 -4.28 -3.88
N GLY A 184 -2.48 -3.70 -2.85
CA GLY A 184 -1.86 -2.38 -2.95
C GLY A 184 -0.66 -2.38 -3.90
N PRO A 185 -0.27 -1.22 -4.50
CA PRO A 185 0.80 -1.15 -5.49
C PRO A 185 2.15 -1.65 -4.97
N ILE A 186 2.44 -1.46 -3.69
CA ILE A 186 3.68 -1.93 -3.05
C ILE A 186 3.83 -3.46 -3.08
N HIS A 187 2.70 -4.20 -3.24
CA HIS A 187 2.66 -5.65 -3.36
C HIS A 187 2.87 -6.16 -4.80
N PHE A 188 3.39 -5.33 -5.73
CA PHE A 188 3.79 -5.83 -7.05
C PHE A 188 4.68 -7.10 -7.00
N PRO A 189 5.62 -7.27 -6.04
CA PRO A 189 6.40 -8.50 -5.90
C PRO A 189 5.58 -9.76 -5.62
N LEU A 190 4.35 -9.65 -5.15
CA LEU A 190 3.41 -10.77 -4.96
C LEU A 190 3.18 -11.56 -6.27
N TRP A 191 3.21 -10.86 -7.43
CA TRP A 191 3.14 -11.53 -8.73
C TRP A 191 4.26 -12.58 -8.91
N HIS A 192 5.49 -12.26 -8.52
CA HIS A 192 6.61 -13.19 -8.60
C HIS A 192 6.43 -14.37 -7.64
N GLU A 193 5.90 -14.11 -6.42
CA GLU A 193 5.62 -15.15 -5.45
C GLU A 193 4.54 -16.13 -5.94
N LEU A 194 3.48 -15.61 -6.55
CA LEU A 194 2.43 -16.41 -7.18
C LEU A 194 2.95 -17.18 -8.39
N LYS A 195 3.70 -16.52 -9.29
CA LYS A 195 4.25 -17.15 -10.49
C LYS A 195 5.15 -18.36 -10.19
N ARG A 196 5.91 -18.30 -9.08
CA ARG A 196 6.77 -19.42 -8.66
C ARG A 196 5.98 -20.61 -8.08
N ARG A 197 4.75 -20.39 -7.58
CA ARG A 197 3.92 -21.40 -6.92
C ARG A 197 2.84 -21.99 -7.81
N LEU A 198 2.42 -21.26 -8.82
CA LEU A 198 1.42 -21.73 -9.77
C LEU A 198 2.07 -22.67 -10.79
N PRO A 199 1.32 -23.62 -11.36
CA PRO A 199 1.83 -24.53 -12.39
C PRO A 199 2.42 -23.80 -13.59
N SER A 200 3.42 -24.42 -14.22
CA SER A 200 3.98 -23.90 -15.47
C SER A 200 2.89 -23.77 -16.53
N GLY A 201 2.84 -22.62 -17.22
CA GLY A 201 1.76 -22.33 -18.19
C GLY A 201 0.48 -21.71 -17.61
N TYR A 202 0.36 -21.56 -16.27
CA TYR A 202 -0.76 -20.84 -15.69
C TYR A 202 -0.72 -19.34 -16.10
N GLN A 203 -1.85 -18.83 -16.60
CA GLN A 203 -1.97 -17.44 -17.04
C GLN A 203 -2.18 -16.53 -15.82
N LEU A 204 -1.12 -15.85 -15.39
CA LEU A 204 -1.14 -14.84 -14.33
C LEU A 204 -0.80 -13.47 -14.91
N GLY A 205 -1.79 -12.57 -14.94
CA GLY A 205 -1.64 -11.18 -15.36
C GLY A 205 -1.35 -10.23 -14.19
N VAL A 206 -0.91 -9.02 -14.54
CA VAL A 206 -0.86 -7.86 -13.63
C VAL A 206 -1.65 -6.73 -14.27
N HIS A 207 -2.42 -6.01 -13.48
CA HIS A 207 -3.17 -4.84 -13.92
C HIS A 207 -3.05 -3.72 -12.89
N PHE A 208 -2.59 -2.56 -13.31
CA PHE A 208 -2.61 -1.34 -12.50
C PHE A 208 -3.94 -0.64 -12.75
N LEU A 209 -4.81 -0.63 -11.75
CA LEU A 209 -6.20 -0.22 -11.89
C LEU A 209 -6.36 1.20 -12.43
N MET A 210 -5.48 2.11 -12.00
CA MET A 210 -5.55 3.53 -12.39
C MET A 210 -4.67 3.89 -13.59
N ALA A 211 -4.06 2.92 -14.27
CA ALA A 211 -3.13 3.19 -15.39
C ALA A 211 -3.77 4.01 -16.52
N ASP A 212 -5.02 3.72 -16.88
CA ASP A 212 -5.73 4.47 -17.92
C ASP A 212 -6.03 5.91 -17.50
N ALA A 213 -6.42 6.13 -16.24
CA ALA A 213 -6.63 7.46 -15.68
C ALA A 213 -5.33 8.27 -15.66
N VAL A 214 -4.24 7.67 -15.21
CA VAL A 214 -2.89 8.27 -15.20
C VAL A 214 -2.47 8.69 -16.62
N ARG A 215 -2.63 7.82 -17.62
CA ARG A 215 -2.34 8.14 -19.03
C ARG A 215 -3.23 9.26 -19.58
N SER A 216 -4.52 9.26 -19.22
CA SER A 216 -5.44 10.32 -19.66
C SER A 216 -5.07 11.71 -19.13
N MET A 217 -4.36 11.76 -18.01
CA MET A 217 -3.79 12.98 -17.43
C MET A 217 -2.42 13.36 -17.99
N GLY A 218 -1.88 12.59 -18.96
CA GLY A 218 -0.60 12.88 -19.63
C GLY A 218 0.63 12.35 -18.89
N TYR A 219 0.48 11.42 -17.96
CA TYR A 219 1.57 10.83 -17.20
C TYR A 219 1.85 9.38 -17.64
N ASN A 220 2.99 8.84 -17.22
CA ASN A 220 3.35 7.44 -17.45
C ASN A 220 2.58 6.51 -16.51
N ASP A 221 2.53 5.22 -16.85
CA ASP A 221 1.57 4.22 -16.33
C ASP A 221 1.61 3.91 -14.83
N HIS A 222 2.63 4.34 -14.07
CA HIS A 222 2.83 3.88 -12.69
C HIS A 222 2.85 5.01 -11.69
N LEU A 223 2.10 4.82 -10.62
CA LEU A 223 1.96 5.72 -9.48
C LEU A 223 2.75 5.16 -8.31
N TYR A 224 4.07 5.41 -8.31
CA TYR A 224 4.93 5.11 -7.18
C TYR A 224 5.56 6.38 -6.66
N GLY A 225 5.38 6.65 -5.37
CA GLY A 225 6.14 7.68 -4.67
C GLY A 225 7.62 7.29 -4.54
N PRO A 226 8.51 8.25 -4.25
CA PRO A 226 9.93 7.95 -4.06
C PRO A 226 10.20 6.94 -2.94
N GLY A 227 9.37 6.91 -1.90
CA GLY A 227 9.44 5.94 -0.80
C GLY A 227 9.09 4.53 -1.25
N ASP A 228 8.06 4.38 -2.10
CA ASP A 228 7.68 3.09 -2.66
C ASP A 228 8.80 2.53 -3.55
N ILE A 229 9.39 3.37 -4.40
CA ILE A 229 10.51 2.98 -5.27
C ILE A 229 11.70 2.52 -4.42
N LEU A 230 12.01 3.24 -3.34
CA LEU A 230 13.08 2.89 -2.40
C LEU A 230 12.82 1.52 -1.74
N THR A 231 11.60 1.30 -1.23
CA THR A 231 11.19 0.05 -0.59
C THR A 231 11.19 -1.12 -1.57
N LEU A 232 10.65 -0.92 -2.79
CA LEU A 232 10.67 -1.92 -3.84
C LEU A 232 12.09 -2.26 -4.30
N HIS A 233 12.99 -1.29 -4.37
CA HIS A 233 14.40 -1.56 -4.66
C HIS A 233 15.00 -2.50 -3.63
N TYR A 234 14.83 -2.25 -2.32
CA TYR A 234 15.30 -3.13 -1.27
C TYR A 234 14.61 -4.51 -1.29
N ARG A 235 13.36 -4.56 -1.70
CA ARG A 235 12.61 -5.81 -1.85
C ARG A 235 13.17 -6.70 -2.98
N PHE A 236 13.54 -6.10 -4.11
CA PHE A 236 14.09 -6.83 -5.26
C PHE A 236 15.61 -7.09 -5.13
N HIS A 237 16.32 -6.25 -4.39
CA HIS A 237 17.78 -6.31 -4.24
C HIS A 237 18.19 -6.26 -2.77
N PRO A 238 17.82 -7.28 -1.97
CA PRO A 238 18.10 -7.28 -0.53
C PRO A 238 19.60 -7.16 -0.25
N GLY A 239 19.95 -6.25 0.67
CA GLY A 239 21.34 -6.00 1.08
C GLY A 239 22.19 -5.19 0.10
N LYS A 240 21.66 -4.79 -1.07
CA LYS A 240 22.42 -3.98 -2.02
C LYS A 240 22.13 -2.49 -1.84
N ARG A 241 23.19 -1.69 -1.90
CA ARG A 241 23.10 -0.24 -2.07
C ARG A 241 23.06 0.12 -3.55
N PHE A 242 22.49 1.27 -3.89
CA PHE A 242 22.45 1.81 -5.24
C PHE A 242 22.74 3.30 -5.24
N GLN A 243 23.16 3.83 -6.39
CA GLN A 243 23.72 5.18 -6.50
C GLN A 243 22.72 6.28 -6.11
N GLU A 244 21.41 6.06 -6.36
CA GLU A 244 20.36 7.06 -6.12
C GLU A 244 19.62 6.86 -4.79
N GLU A 245 20.10 5.97 -3.93
CA GLU A 245 19.48 5.62 -2.65
C GLU A 245 19.20 6.85 -1.79
N ASP A 246 20.20 7.71 -1.63
CA ASP A 246 20.09 8.95 -0.83
C ASP A 246 19.13 9.95 -1.46
N LEU A 247 19.15 10.08 -2.78
CA LEU A 247 18.25 10.98 -3.50
C LEU A 247 16.80 10.53 -3.38
N LEU A 248 16.51 9.24 -3.57
CA LEU A 248 15.16 8.69 -3.40
C LEU A 248 14.67 8.85 -1.96
N ALA A 249 15.51 8.55 -0.98
CA ALA A 249 15.19 8.74 0.42
C ALA A 249 14.89 10.23 0.74
N ALA A 250 15.72 11.16 0.23
CA ALA A 250 15.52 12.57 0.40
C ALA A 250 14.21 13.07 -0.24
N ARG A 251 13.93 12.62 -1.46
CA ARG A 251 12.67 12.92 -2.15
C ARG A 251 11.46 12.33 -1.43
N ALA A 252 11.58 11.14 -0.83
CA ALA A 252 10.53 10.53 -0.03
C ALA A 252 10.17 11.39 1.19
N LEU A 253 11.16 12.00 1.86
CA LEU A 253 10.93 12.92 2.98
C LEU A 253 10.10 14.14 2.54
N ILE A 254 10.42 14.72 1.38
CA ILE A 254 9.66 15.85 0.83
C ILE A 254 8.26 15.39 0.37
N TYR A 255 8.18 14.31 -0.40
CA TYR A 255 6.92 13.74 -0.91
C TYR A 255 5.93 13.48 0.22
N ASN A 256 6.35 12.78 1.28
CA ASN A 256 5.49 12.45 2.43
C ASN A 256 4.98 13.69 3.18
N LYS A 257 5.65 14.82 3.02
CA LYS A 257 5.25 16.11 3.62
C LYS A 257 4.27 16.87 2.74
N LEU A 258 4.34 16.67 1.43
CA LEU A 258 3.51 17.40 0.47
C LEU A 258 2.21 16.67 0.14
N ILE A 259 2.18 15.33 0.18
CA ILE A 259 1.00 14.56 -0.22
C ILE A 259 -0.17 14.75 0.74
N THR A 260 -1.39 14.83 0.19
CA THR A 260 -2.63 14.84 0.96
C THR A 260 -2.91 13.44 1.49
N LYS A 261 -3.06 13.31 2.81
CA LYS A 261 -3.31 12.02 3.48
C LYS A 261 -4.78 11.76 3.73
N GLU A 262 -5.53 12.82 3.97
CA GLU A 262 -6.96 12.78 4.22
C GLU A 262 -7.73 12.31 2.99
N GLU A 263 -8.84 11.61 3.21
CA GLU A 263 -9.71 11.14 2.13
C GLU A 263 -10.41 12.34 1.44
N MET A 264 -10.18 12.52 0.13
CA MET A 264 -10.78 13.61 -0.65
C MET A 264 -12.10 13.15 -1.27
N ILE A 265 -13.22 13.50 -0.64
CA ILE A 265 -14.54 12.94 -0.98
C ILE A 265 -15.28 13.78 -2.02
N ASN A 266 -15.30 15.08 -1.90
CA ASN A 266 -16.16 15.99 -2.69
C ASN A 266 -15.35 16.92 -3.59
N ALA A 267 -14.31 16.39 -4.24
CA ALA A 267 -13.55 17.18 -5.19
C ALA A 267 -14.29 17.30 -6.53
N ASP A 268 -14.21 18.47 -7.15
CA ASP A 268 -14.71 18.71 -8.53
C ASP A 268 -13.89 17.93 -9.58
N GLU A 269 -12.86 17.26 -9.15
CA GLU A 269 -11.90 16.48 -9.90
C GLU A 269 -12.26 14.97 -9.83
N PRO A 270 -12.31 14.23 -10.95
CA PRO A 270 -12.68 12.82 -10.96
C PRO A 270 -11.63 11.92 -10.30
N TYR A 271 -10.35 12.34 -10.20
CA TYR A 271 -9.24 11.56 -9.66
C TYR A 271 -8.37 12.41 -8.72
N PRO A 272 -8.92 12.93 -7.60
CA PRO A 272 -8.23 13.93 -6.79
C PRO A 272 -6.95 13.41 -6.13
N HIS A 273 -6.96 12.19 -5.56
CA HIS A 273 -5.75 11.61 -4.95
C HIS A 273 -4.71 11.24 -6.00
N THR A 274 -5.13 10.62 -7.10
CA THR A 274 -4.24 10.25 -8.20
C THR A 274 -3.55 11.48 -8.78
N ARG A 275 -4.28 12.59 -8.97
CA ARG A 275 -3.70 13.85 -9.43
C ARG A 275 -2.72 14.43 -8.41
N ASP A 276 -3.09 14.45 -7.14
CA ASP A 276 -2.24 14.92 -6.05
C ASP A 276 -0.91 14.15 -5.99
N GLU A 277 -0.97 12.83 -6.06
CA GLU A 277 0.21 11.94 -6.09
C GLU A 277 1.10 12.22 -7.31
N LEU A 278 0.52 12.42 -8.49
CA LEU A 278 1.25 12.74 -9.72
C LEU A 278 1.93 14.11 -9.67
N GLU A 279 1.21 15.13 -9.21
CA GLU A 279 1.74 16.50 -9.08
C GLU A 279 2.88 16.55 -8.04
N VAL A 280 2.68 15.96 -6.86
CA VAL A 280 3.72 15.89 -5.83
C VAL A 280 4.90 15.05 -6.29
N GLY A 281 4.66 13.94 -6.99
CA GLY A 281 5.71 13.12 -7.62
C GLY A 281 6.54 13.93 -8.61
N THR A 282 5.88 14.71 -9.48
CA THR A 282 6.53 15.58 -10.47
C THR A 282 7.38 16.67 -9.78
N ILE A 283 6.80 17.33 -8.78
CA ILE A 283 7.50 18.36 -8.00
C ILE A 283 8.76 17.78 -7.33
N THR A 284 8.64 16.63 -6.68
CA THR A 284 9.77 16.02 -5.97
C THR A 284 10.84 15.49 -6.92
N ALA A 285 10.48 15.04 -8.12
CA ALA A 285 11.42 14.60 -9.14
C ALA A 285 12.37 15.71 -9.63
N LEU A 286 11.97 16.99 -9.53
CA LEU A 286 12.81 18.16 -9.88
C LEU A 286 13.87 18.50 -8.81
N LEU A 287 13.77 17.93 -7.61
CA LEU A 287 14.66 18.27 -6.49
C LEU A 287 15.92 17.40 -6.53
N SER A 288 17.07 18.04 -6.40
CA SER A 288 18.34 17.38 -6.10
C SER A 288 18.44 17.03 -4.62
N LEU A 289 19.42 16.21 -4.24
CA LEU A 289 19.72 15.89 -2.84
C LEU A 289 20.01 17.17 -2.01
N THR A 290 20.75 18.13 -2.60
CA THR A 290 21.03 19.42 -1.97
C THR A 290 19.76 20.25 -1.77
N ASP A 291 18.85 20.26 -2.75
CA ASP A 291 17.56 20.95 -2.63
C ASP A 291 16.72 20.37 -1.49
N CYS A 292 16.64 19.04 -1.43
CA CYS A 292 15.93 18.34 -0.35
C CYS A 292 16.52 18.68 1.03
N GLY A 293 17.86 18.71 1.14
CA GLY A 293 18.54 19.07 2.38
C GLY A 293 18.28 20.51 2.84
N ARG A 294 18.08 21.45 1.91
CA ARG A 294 17.71 22.84 2.21
C ARG A 294 16.23 22.99 2.58
N LEU A 295 15.37 22.26 1.90
CA LEU A 295 13.90 22.36 2.05
C LEU A 295 13.40 21.61 3.28
N TYR A 296 13.94 20.44 3.60
CA TYR A 296 13.38 19.56 4.63
C TYR A 296 13.34 20.23 6.03
N PRO A 297 14.40 20.86 6.55
CA PRO A 297 14.36 21.46 7.89
C PRO A 297 13.23 22.47 8.11
N PRO A 298 12.96 23.43 7.20
CA PRO A 298 11.85 24.36 7.39
C PRO A 298 10.47 23.74 7.18
N ILE A 299 10.32 22.72 6.31
CA ILE A 299 9.00 22.14 6.02
C ILE A 299 8.62 20.98 6.94
N CYS A 300 9.56 20.32 7.62
CA CYS A 300 9.28 19.12 8.41
C CYS A 300 8.21 19.34 9.51
N ARG A 301 8.08 20.56 10.02
CA ARG A 301 7.08 20.96 11.03
C ARG A 301 5.93 21.81 10.48
N ALA A 302 5.96 22.17 9.20
CA ALA A 302 4.92 22.98 8.57
C ALA A 302 3.66 22.11 8.31
N SER A 303 2.51 22.74 8.05
CA SER A 303 1.35 22.05 7.50
C SER A 303 1.65 21.60 6.05
N THR A 304 0.87 20.66 5.52
CA THR A 304 0.99 20.23 4.12
C THR A 304 0.84 21.41 3.15
N SER A 305 -0.15 22.30 3.36
CA SER A 305 -0.35 23.50 2.53
C SER A 305 0.85 24.44 2.57
N THR A 306 1.34 24.77 3.76
CA THR A 306 2.51 25.64 3.93
C THR A 306 3.77 25.03 3.31
N ALA A 307 3.97 23.71 3.49
CA ALA A 307 5.10 23.01 2.88
C ALA A 307 5.05 23.07 1.34
N ARG A 308 3.86 22.90 0.73
CA ARG A 308 3.65 23.04 -0.71
C ARG A 308 4.01 24.45 -1.21
N GLU A 309 3.52 25.48 -0.55
CA GLU A 309 3.84 26.88 -0.90
C GLU A 309 5.34 27.13 -0.86
N MET A 310 6.03 26.67 0.19
CA MET A 310 7.47 26.83 0.35
C MET A 310 8.26 26.13 -0.76
N VAL A 311 7.89 24.87 -1.09
CA VAL A 311 8.58 24.12 -2.14
C VAL A 311 8.33 24.73 -3.52
N GLN A 312 7.09 25.13 -3.81
CA GLN A 312 6.75 25.81 -5.08
C GLN A 312 7.46 27.14 -5.22
N HIS A 313 7.54 27.93 -4.14
CA HIS A 313 8.30 29.18 -4.14
C HIS A 313 9.78 28.95 -4.43
N TYR A 314 10.38 27.97 -3.76
CA TYR A 314 11.79 27.58 -3.99
C TYR A 314 12.06 27.21 -5.46
N LEU A 315 11.18 26.38 -6.06
CA LEU A 315 11.33 25.96 -7.45
C LEU A 315 11.19 27.13 -8.43
N ARG A 316 10.26 28.08 -8.17
CA ARG A 316 10.13 29.30 -8.98
C ARG A 316 11.40 30.14 -8.98
N LEU A 317 12.02 30.32 -7.82
CA LEU A 317 13.30 31.07 -7.71
C LEU A 317 14.45 30.36 -8.40
N LYS A 318 14.45 29.01 -8.41
CA LYS A 318 15.50 28.21 -9.05
C LYS A 318 15.41 28.25 -10.58
N THR A 319 14.22 28.44 -11.15
CA THR A 319 13.99 28.47 -12.61
C THR A 319 14.18 29.83 -13.24
N VAL A 320 14.35 30.91 -12.46
CA VAL A 320 14.71 32.23 -12.98
C VAL A 320 16.21 32.23 -13.31
N PRO A 321 16.63 32.43 -14.59
CA PRO A 321 18.04 32.56 -14.94
C PRO A 321 18.62 33.78 -14.22
N GLN A 322 19.76 33.60 -13.55
CA GLN A 322 20.57 34.74 -13.01
C GLN A 322 21.27 35.45 -14.13
#